data_9350d5345eb43cce502465119e7da0db
#
_entry.id   9350d5345eb43cce502465119e7da0db
#
_cell.length_a   1.000
_cell.length_b   1.000
_cell.length_c   1.000
_cell.angle_alpha   90.00
_cell.angle_beta   90.00
_cell.angle_gamma   90.00
#
_symmetry.space_group_name_H-M   'P 1'
#
loop_
_entity.id
_entity.type
_entity.pdbx_description
1 polymer ?
#
loop_
_entity_poly.entity_id
_entity_poly.type
_entity_poly.pdbx_seq_one_letter_code
_entity_poly.pdbx_strand_id
1 'polypeptide(L)'
;MYTVAMQRDRWAPVWLMGLSNTTFGLVGGFLVLPLPQLLAAQHVPEARITAITGACFLPGFWVFALGPLLDFRFSRRVWASVFAVLAGVGMTVAVLLRGNLAVLETALIVAYAAAALSSNALGGWLAGVVPMLAERAGDDANHEGAWLSSWTQVGVFLGNGGMAILAGEGMRRLPLNVVAPLLGLVVMLPAAVFPWIPLVGQQEIGGRSLGEGFKQFGREIVAVLRGRNVWLTLLLFILPTGSFALSNALGGVAAEFHASEAFVTRMGGLGLSLAGAASCLLLPVLARRLRALPLYLLIGTVGSVFTLAMLLLPRNPATFAVAFIGESMVQAISFTAAVAICFAVIGENNPLAGTQFGLLTAVTVLPIVYMGWLDGRAYSGQHAWLPQVFPHSVTGMYLFDGGLSLVACAVMAAVMLRWARLETRLES
;
A
#
# COMPACT_ATOMS: atom_id res chain seq x y z
N MET A 1 -26.05 18.63 22.79
CA MET A 1 -24.82 19.43 22.61
C MET A 1 -23.72 19.07 23.62
N TYR A 2 -24.00 18.95 24.93
CA TYR A 2 -23.00 18.61 25.96
C TYR A 2 -22.36 17.20 25.84
N THR A 3 -23.09 16.20 25.36
CA THR A 3 -22.61 14.82 25.19
C THR A 3 -21.57 14.66 24.06
N VAL A 4 -21.66 15.48 23.00
CA VAL A 4 -20.72 15.45 21.88
C VAL A 4 -19.38 16.12 22.24
N ALA A 5 -19.41 17.17 23.05
CA ALA A 5 -18.20 17.86 23.50
C ALA A 5 -17.34 16.99 24.43
N MET A 6 -17.95 16.22 25.36
CA MET A 6 -17.24 15.31 26.25
C MET A 6 -16.60 14.09 25.54
N GLN A 7 -17.10 13.69 24.35
CA GLN A 7 -16.49 12.61 23.57
C GLN A 7 -15.27 13.07 22.77
N ARG A 8 -15.16 14.36 22.42
CA ARG A 8 -14.02 14.90 21.64
C ARG A 8 -12.66 14.78 22.35
N ASP A 9 -12.63 14.82 23.69
CA ASP A 9 -11.38 14.72 24.48
C ASP A 9 -10.78 13.30 24.58
N ARG A 10 -11.52 12.29 24.08
CA ARG A 10 -11.09 10.86 24.15
C ARG A 10 -10.62 10.29 22.83
N TRP A 11 -10.48 11.10 21.77
CA TRP A 11 -10.02 10.58 20.49
C TRP A 11 -8.52 10.25 20.54
N ALA A 12 -8.16 9.14 19.89
CA ALA A 12 -6.76 8.84 19.65
C ALA A 12 -6.09 9.99 18.87
N PRO A 13 -4.80 10.27 19.11
CA PRO A 13 -4.05 11.21 18.28
C PRO A 13 -3.91 10.66 16.84
N VAL A 14 -3.76 11.54 15.85
CA VAL A 14 -3.71 11.20 14.43
C VAL A 14 -2.67 10.13 14.12
N TRP A 15 -1.48 10.21 14.75
CA TRP A 15 -0.43 9.22 14.56
C TRP A 15 -0.86 7.80 15.00
N LEU A 16 -1.62 7.70 16.08
CA LEU A 16 -2.09 6.40 16.58
C LEU A 16 -3.23 5.85 15.72
N MET A 17 -4.12 6.73 15.22
CA MET A 17 -5.16 6.35 14.25
C MET A 17 -4.54 5.78 12.97
N GLY A 18 -3.51 6.44 12.43
CA GLY A 18 -2.80 5.95 11.24
C GLY A 18 -2.07 4.63 11.52
N LEU A 19 -1.31 4.54 12.62
CA LEU A 19 -0.60 3.31 13.00
C LEU A 19 -1.52 2.12 13.21
N SER A 20 -2.82 2.30 13.42
CA SER A 20 -3.76 1.19 13.51
C SER A 20 -3.86 0.35 12.20
N ASN A 21 -3.33 0.83 11.07
CA ASN A 21 -3.19 0.07 9.82
C ASN A 21 -1.97 -0.87 9.78
N THR A 22 -1.17 -0.93 10.84
CA THR A 22 0.02 -1.80 10.94
C THR A 22 -0.31 -3.28 10.74
N THR A 23 -1.54 -3.73 11.04
CA THR A 23 -2.02 -5.11 10.77
C THR A 23 -1.71 -5.55 9.34
N PHE A 24 -1.99 -4.70 8.34
CA PHE A 24 -1.71 -5.00 6.94
C PHE A 24 -0.20 -5.16 6.67
N GLY A 25 0.60 -4.23 7.21
CA GLY A 25 2.06 -4.30 7.10
C GLY A 25 2.66 -5.54 7.78
N LEU A 26 2.18 -5.91 8.96
CA LEU A 26 2.66 -7.10 9.69
C LEU A 26 2.47 -8.38 8.87
N VAL A 27 1.29 -8.58 8.28
CA VAL A 27 1.04 -9.77 7.44
C VAL A 27 1.88 -9.71 6.16
N GLY A 28 1.94 -8.56 5.48
CA GLY A 28 2.78 -8.37 4.29
C GLY A 28 4.26 -8.64 4.60
N GLY A 29 4.77 -8.14 5.71
CA GLY A 29 6.15 -8.34 6.14
C GLY A 29 6.50 -9.81 6.40
N PHE A 30 5.56 -10.62 6.90
CA PHE A 30 5.76 -12.06 7.01
C PHE A 30 5.91 -12.73 5.65
N LEU A 31 5.12 -12.32 4.66
CA LEU A 31 5.14 -12.90 3.32
C LEU A 31 6.43 -12.56 2.55
N VAL A 32 6.98 -11.36 2.76
CA VAL A 32 8.15 -10.88 2.00
C VAL A 32 9.44 -11.58 2.39
N LEU A 33 9.69 -11.79 3.67
CA LEU A 33 10.99 -12.28 4.15
C LEU A 33 10.88 -13.58 4.97
N PRO A 34 10.11 -13.67 6.07
CA PRO A 34 10.04 -14.88 6.89
C PRO A 34 9.51 -16.10 6.16
N LEU A 35 8.49 -15.94 5.31
CA LEU A 35 7.88 -17.05 4.58
C LEU A 35 8.88 -17.71 3.60
N PRO A 36 9.55 -16.98 2.68
CA PRO A 36 10.57 -17.57 1.81
C PRO A 36 11.69 -18.28 2.58
N GLN A 37 12.18 -17.66 3.66
CA GLN A 37 13.22 -18.26 4.51
C GLN A 37 12.75 -19.54 5.20
N LEU A 38 11.50 -19.56 5.70
CA LEU A 38 10.88 -20.73 6.32
C LEU A 38 10.79 -21.89 5.32
N LEU A 39 10.34 -21.62 4.10
CA LEU A 39 10.18 -22.62 3.04
C LEU A 39 11.55 -23.12 2.56
N ALA A 40 12.54 -22.24 2.41
CA ALA A 40 13.90 -22.61 2.06
C ALA A 40 14.54 -23.52 3.13
N ALA A 41 14.32 -23.23 4.43
CA ALA A 41 14.78 -24.07 5.53
C ALA A 41 14.11 -25.47 5.54
N GLN A 42 12.96 -25.62 4.90
CA GLN A 42 12.27 -26.90 4.68
C GLN A 42 12.67 -27.57 3.36
N HIS A 43 13.71 -27.09 2.67
CA HIS A 43 14.19 -27.58 1.38
C HIS A 43 13.13 -27.54 0.27
N VAL A 44 12.16 -26.64 0.34
CA VAL A 44 11.17 -26.43 -0.74
C VAL A 44 11.89 -25.83 -1.96
N PRO A 45 11.66 -26.35 -3.17
CA PRO A 45 12.29 -25.81 -4.39
C PRO A 45 11.94 -24.31 -4.60
N GLU A 46 12.90 -23.52 -5.08
CA GLU A 46 12.76 -22.06 -5.25
C GLU A 46 11.54 -21.66 -6.11
N ALA A 47 11.30 -22.38 -7.21
CA ALA A 47 10.13 -22.17 -8.04
C ALA A 47 8.80 -22.34 -7.26
N ARG A 48 8.75 -23.26 -6.30
CA ARG A 48 7.58 -23.47 -5.45
C ARG A 48 7.47 -22.42 -4.37
N ILE A 49 8.60 -21.94 -3.81
CA ILE A 49 8.63 -20.80 -2.87
C ILE A 49 8.05 -19.56 -3.53
N THR A 50 8.52 -19.24 -4.73
CA THR A 50 8.01 -18.09 -5.51
C THR A 50 6.52 -18.23 -5.81
N ALA A 51 6.06 -19.43 -6.20
CA ALA A 51 4.65 -19.69 -6.48
C ALA A 51 3.76 -19.49 -5.24
N ILE A 52 4.16 -20.05 -4.08
CA ILE A 52 3.42 -19.90 -2.82
C ILE A 52 3.40 -18.44 -2.38
N THR A 53 4.55 -17.75 -2.40
CA THR A 53 4.63 -16.35 -2.01
C THR A 53 3.76 -15.47 -2.92
N GLY A 54 3.83 -15.68 -4.25
CA GLY A 54 2.99 -14.99 -5.21
C GLY A 54 1.49 -15.22 -4.99
N ALA A 55 1.09 -16.49 -4.75
CA ALA A 55 -0.28 -16.84 -4.45
C ALA A 55 -0.81 -16.14 -3.20
N CYS A 56 0.03 -16.02 -2.15
CA CYS A 56 -0.35 -15.31 -0.93
C CYS A 56 -0.62 -13.80 -1.14
N PHE A 57 -0.02 -13.17 -2.15
CA PHE A 57 -0.27 -11.76 -2.47
C PHE A 57 -1.45 -11.53 -3.42
N LEU A 58 -1.96 -12.56 -4.11
CA LEU A 58 -3.09 -12.42 -5.05
C LEU A 58 -4.34 -11.74 -4.45
N PRO A 59 -4.72 -11.96 -3.17
CA PRO A 59 -5.86 -11.26 -2.58
C PRO A 59 -5.77 -9.73 -2.68
N GLY A 60 -4.58 -9.14 -2.69
CA GLY A 60 -4.40 -7.71 -2.86
C GLY A 60 -5.07 -7.14 -4.12
N PHE A 61 -5.26 -7.97 -5.16
CA PHE A 61 -5.85 -7.54 -6.43
C PHE A 61 -7.37 -7.72 -6.50
N TRP A 62 -7.93 -8.73 -5.86
CA TRP A 62 -9.34 -9.05 -6.04
C TRP A 62 -10.21 -8.80 -4.80
N VAL A 63 -9.59 -8.62 -3.64
CA VAL A 63 -10.32 -8.45 -2.37
C VAL A 63 -11.23 -7.22 -2.35
N PHE A 64 -10.97 -6.22 -3.19
CA PHE A 64 -11.86 -5.07 -3.35
C PHE A 64 -13.28 -5.47 -3.81
N ALA A 65 -13.41 -6.59 -4.54
CA ALA A 65 -14.71 -7.10 -4.96
C ALA A 65 -15.59 -7.53 -3.77
N LEU A 66 -14.98 -7.79 -2.61
CA LEU A 66 -15.67 -8.02 -1.33
C LEU A 66 -15.95 -6.71 -0.57
N GLY A 67 -15.52 -5.56 -1.12
CA GLY A 67 -15.74 -4.24 -0.53
C GLY A 67 -17.18 -3.98 -0.10
N PRO A 68 -18.24 -4.33 -0.90
CA PRO A 68 -19.63 -4.15 -0.49
C PRO A 68 -19.98 -4.78 0.86
N LEU A 69 -19.27 -5.85 1.24
CA LEU A 69 -19.43 -6.47 2.55
C LEU A 69 -19.07 -5.50 3.68
N LEU A 70 -18.02 -4.67 3.47
CA LEU A 70 -17.50 -3.74 4.47
C LEU A 70 -18.44 -2.56 4.74
N ASP A 71 -19.27 -2.24 3.76
CA ASP A 71 -20.23 -1.13 3.81
C ASP A 71 -21.66 -1.60 4.15
N PHE A 72 -21.83 -2.91 4.42
CA PHE A 72 -23.13 -3.52 4.66
C PHE A 72 -23.31 -3.94 6.13
N ARG A 73 -24.52 -3.72 6.68
CA ARG A 73 -25.08 -4.21 7.95
C ARG A 73 -24.35 -3.78 9.24
N PHE A 74 -23.02 -3.86 9.29
CA PHE A 74 -22.23 -3.48 10.47
C PHE A 74 -21.38 -2.25 10.19
N SER A 75 -20.92 -1.59 11.24
CA SER A 75 -20.02 -0.46 11.11
C SER A 75 -18.66 -0.91 10.55
N ARG A 76 -17.99 -0.04 9.79
CA ARG A 76 -16.63 -0.29 9.27
C ARG A 76 -15.64 -0.62 10.38
N ARG A 77 -15.85 -0.05 11.58
CA ARG A 77 -15.11 -0.39 12.79
C ARG A 77 -15.24 -1.87 13.16
N VAL A 78 -16.46 -2.42 13.13
CA VAL A 78 -16.70 -3.85 13.42
C VAL A 78 -16.03 -4.72 12.36
N TRP A 79 -16.21 -4.38 11.08
CA TRP A 79 -15.56 -5.13 9.99
C TRP A 79 -14.03 -5.08 10.08
N ALA A 80 -13.44 -3.90 10.30
CA ALA A 80 -12.00 -3.76 10.49
C ALA A 80 -11.50 -4.63 11.64
N SER A 81 -12.21 -4.66 12.78
CA SER A 81 -11.85 -5.48 13.94
C SER A 81 -11.97 -6.98 13.66
N VAL A 82 -13.07 -7.43 13.06
CA VAL A 82 -13.30 -8.85 12.73
C VAL A 82 -12.20 -9.35 11.78
N PHE A 83 -11.89 -8.59 10.74
CA PHE A 83 -10.86 -8.98 9.79
C PHE A 83 -9.44 -8.89 10.34
N ALA A 84 -9.14 -7.96 11.27
CA ALA A 84 -7.86 -7.94 11.96
C ALA A 84 -7.67 -9.19 12.85
N VAL A 85 -8.72 -9.62 13.55
CA VAL A 85 -8.70 -10.87 14.34
C VAL A 85 -8.54 -12.08 13.42
N LEU A 86 -9.29 -12.14 12.31
CA LEU A 86 -9.18 -13.24 11.34
C LEU A 86 -7.77 -13.31 10.73
N ALA A 87 -7.15 -12.18 10.43
CA ALA A 87 -5.77 -12.12 9.94
C ALA A 87 -4.77 -12.70 10.97
N GLY A 88 -4.92 -12.36 12.25
CA GLY A 88 -4.07 -12.90 13.31
C GLY A 88 -4.31 -14.39 13.58
N VAL A 89 -5.56 -14.86 13.54
CA VAL A 89 -5.87 -16.30 13.63
C VAL A 89 -5.26 -17.06 12.44
N GLY A 90 -5.42 -16.54 11.21
CA GLY A 90 -4.83 -17.11 10.01
C GLY A 90 -3.30 -17.20 10.12
N MET A 91 -2.64 -16.15 10.62
CA MET A 91 -1.19 -16.14 10.89
C MET A 91 -0.80 -17.21 11.90
N THR A 92 -1.54 -17.34 13.01
CA THR A 92 -1.30 -18.37 14.03
C THR A 92 -1.39 -19.77 13.43
N VAL A 93 -2.46 -20.06 12.68
CA VAL A 93 -2.70 -21.36 12.04
C VAL A 93 -1.60 -21.66 11.03
N ALA A 94 -1.22 -20.69 10.18
CA ALA A 94 -0.16 -20.85 9.19
C ALA A 94 1.17 -21.24 9.83
N VAL A 95 1.58 -20.55 10.89
CA VAL A 95 2.86 -20.82 11.57
C VAL A 95 2.82 -22.13 12.36
N LEU A 96 1.73 -22.45 13.04
CA LEU A 96 1.56 -23.72 13.77
C LEU A 96 1.62 -24.92 12.84
N LEU A 97 0.94 -24.85 11.69
CA LEU A 97 0.81 -25.96 10.75
C LEU A 97 1.78 -25.86 9.56
N ARG A 98 2.89 -25.14 9.73
CA ARG A 98 3.91 -24.90 8.70
C ARG A 98 4.48 -26.16 8.04
N GLY A 99 4.39 -27.32 8.67
CA GLY A 99 4.81 -28.61 8.09
C GLY A 99 3.91 -29.11 6.97
N ASN A 100 2.67 -28.58 6.86
CA ASN A 100 1.74 -28.88 5.76
C ASN A 100 1.66 -27.65 4.84
N LEU A 101 2.33 -27.71 3.69
CA LEU A 101 2.42 -26.60 2.75
C LEU A 101 1.06 -26.09 2.25
N ALA A 102 0.08 -26.98 2.04
CA ALA A 102 -1.25 -26.59 1.57
C ALA A 102 -2.00 -25.80 2.65
N VAL A 103 -1.89 -26.21 3.92
CA VAL A 103 -2.51 -25.49 5.03
C VAL A 103 -1.82 -24.17 5.26
N LEU A 104 -0.48 -24.13 5.23
CA LEU A 104 0.32 -22.91 5.33
C LEU A 104 -0.09 -21.88 4.25
N GLU A 105 -0.10 -22.31 2.99
CA GLU A 105 -0.46 -21.46 1.84
C GLU A 105 -1.90 -20.92 1.99
N THR A 106 -2.88 -21.80 2.24
CA THR A 106 -4.28 -21.41 2.40
C THR A 106 -4.47 -20.46 3.58
N ALA A 107 -3.88 -20.75 4.74
CA ALA A 107 -4.00 -19.90 5.93
C ALA A 107 -3.38 -18.51 5.72
N LEU A 108 -2.25 -18.42 4.99
CA LEU A 108 -1.62 -17.13 4.65
C LEU A 108 -2.43 -16.36 3.62
N ILE A 109 -3.01 -17.02 2.62
CA ILE A 109 -3.95 -16.38 1.67
C ILE A 109 -5.13 -15.76 2.42
N VAL A 110 -5.73 -16.51 3.35
CA VAL A 110 -6.83 -16.02 4.19
C VAL A 110 -6.38 -14.89 5.11
N ALA A 111 -5.20 -15.01 5.74
CA ALA A 111 -4.65 -13.98 6.60
C ALA A 111 -4.40 -12.66 5.84
N TYR A 112 -3.81 -12.74 4.64
CA TYR A 112 -3.55 -11.57 3.82
C TYR A 112 -4.84 -10.95 3.28
N ALA A 113 -5.79 -11.75 2.81
CA ALA A 113 -7.11 -11.29 2.40
C ALA A 113 -7.83 -10.56 3.55
N ALA A 114 -7.80 -11.14 4.75
CA ALA A 114 -8.40 -10.53 5.93
C ALA A 114 -7.68 -9.23 6.32
N ALA A 115 -6.34 -9.19 6.30
CA ALA A 115 -5.59 -7.97 6.57
C ALA A 115 -5.91 -6.85 5.55
N ALA A 116 -6.05 -7.20 4.27
CA ALA A 116 -6.44 -6.25 3.22
C ALA A 116 -7.88 -5.75 3.41
N LEU A 117 -8.83 -6.62 3.77
CA LEU A 117 -10.21 -6.21 4.10
C LEU A 117 -10.27 -5.32 5.34
N SER A 118 -9.48 -5.64 6.38
CA SER A 118 -9.33 -4.78 7.56
C SER A 118 -8.81 -3.40 7.18
N SER A 119 -7.76 -3.34 6.35
CA SER A 119 -7.17 -2.09 5.85
C SER A 119 -8.16 -1.29 4.99
N ASN A 120 -8.95 -1.95 4.13
CA ASN A 120 -9.96 -1.29 3.30
C ASN A 120 -11.12 -0.72 4.13
N ALA A 121 -11.60 -1.46 5.13
CA ALA A 121 -12.62 -0.99 6.05
C ALA A 121 -12.11 0.21 6.87
N LEU A 122 -10.88 0.10 7.39
CA LEU A 122 -10.23 1.18 8.14
C LEU A 122 -9.98 2.40 7.27
N GLY A 123 -9.45 2.23 6.05
CA GLY A 123 -9.17 3.33 5.12
C GLY A 123 -10.44 4.11 4.74
N GLY A 124 -11.53 3.40 4.42
CA GLY A 124 -12.83 4.02 4.17
C GLY A 124 -13.41 4.73 5.41
N TRP A 125 -13.13 4.21 6.61
CA TRP A 125 -13.52 4.86 7.85
C TRP A 125 -12.68 6.11 8.11
N LEU A 126 -11.37 6.04 7.99
CA LEU A 126 -10.44 7.15 8.20
C LEU A 126 -10.67 8.29 7.19
N ALA A 127 -11.07 7.98 5.94
CA ALA A 127 -11.44 9.01 4.97
C ALA A 127 -12.56 9.93 5.48
N GLY A 128 -13.56 9.35 6.16
CA GLY A 128 -14.63 10.13 6.77
C GLY A 128 -14.22 10.88 8.05
N VAL A 129 -13.10 10.49 8.69
CA VAL A 129 -12.58 11.17 9.89
C VAL A 129 -11.78 12.43 9.53
N VAL A 130 -11.19 12.50 8.34
CA VAL A 130 -10.33 13.62 7.90
C VAL A 130 -11.01 15.00 8.07
N PRO A 131 -12.26 15.24 7.62
CA PRO A 131 -12.91 16.53 7.82
C PRO A 131 -13.08 16.90 9.29
N MET A 132 -13.37 15.92 10.16
CA MET A 132 -13.51 16.15 11.60
C MET A 132 -12.17 16.52 12.25
N LEU A 133 -11.05 15.95 11.76
CA LEU A 133 -9.71 16.30 12.21
C LEU A 133 -9.35 17.73 11.78
N ALA A 134 -9.65 18.10 10.54
CA ALA A 134 -9.42 19.43 9.99
C ALA A 134 -10.20 20.50 10.77
N GLU A 135 -11.48 20.26 11.06
CA GLU A 135 -12.30 21.15 11.91
C GLU A 135 -11.72 21.30 13.32
N ARG A 136 -11.24 20.19 13.90
CA ARG A 136 -10.63 20.22 15.25
C ARG A 136 -9.31 20.94 15.30
N ALA A 137 -8.47 20.76 14.28
CA ALA A 137 -7.15 21.40 14.17
C ALA A 137 -7.24 22.86 13.74
N GLY A 138 -8.36 23.28 13.12
CA GLY A 138 -8.48 24.56 12.44
C GLY A 138 -7.58 24.65 11.19
N ASP A 139 -7.37 23.51 10.52
CA ASP A 139 -6.46 23.36 9.39
C ASP A 139 -7.21 22.84 8.14
N ASP A 140 -6.53 22.77 7.00
CA ASP A 140 -7.09 22.26 5.75
C ASP A 140 -7.21 20.72 5.76
N ALA A 141 -8.31 20.19 5.24
CA ALA A 141 -8.54 18.75 5.10
C ALA A 141 -7.47 18.05 4.23
N ASN A 142 -6.87 18.76 3.25
CA ASN A 142 -5.75 18.22 2.47
C ASN A 142 -4.51 17.96 3.33
N HIS A 143 -4.20 18.87 4.26
CA HIS A 143 -3.06 18.74 5.18
C HIS A 143 -3.31 17.65 6.24
N GLU A 144 -4.50 17.62 6.85
CA GLU A 144 -4.86 16.59 7.83
C GLU A 144 -4.96 15.20 7.18
N GLY A 145 -5.48 15.11 5.95
CA GLY A 145 -5.45 13.88 5.14
C GLY A 145 -4.04 13.40 4.85
N ALA A 146 -3.11 14.32 4.56
CA ALA A 146 -1.70 13.99 4.37
C ALA A 146 -1.04 13.48 5.67
N TRP A 147 -1.34 14.07 6.83
CA TRP A 147 -0.86 13.59 8.13
C TRP A 147 -1.37 12.18 8.43
N LEU A 148 -2.67 11.96 8.26
CA LEU A 148 -3.29 10.67 8.53
C LEU A 148 -2.77 9.58 7.58
N SER A 149 -2.66 9.88 6.27
CA SER A 149 -2.11 8.95 5.29
C SER A 149 -0.64 8.62 5.58
N SER A 150 0.15 9.61 6.02
CA SER A 150 1.55 9.39 6.39
C SER A 150 1.69 8.39 7.52
N TRP A 151 0.94 8.56 8.60
CA TRP A 151 0.97 7.62 9.71
C TRP A 151 0.40 6.25 9.35
N THR A 152 -0.59 6.21 8.45
CA THR A 152 -1.13 4.96 7.91
C THR A 152 -0.04 4.17 7.16
N GLN A 153 0.76 4.82 6.35
CA GLN A 153 1.85 4.18 5.62
C GLN A 153 3.09 3.91 6.50
N VAL A 154 3.40 4.79 7.44
CA VAL A 154 4.41 4.51 8.48
C VAL A 154 4.07 3.20 9.19
N GLY A 155 2.79 2.99 9.56
CA GLY A 155 2.33 1.73 10.16
C GLY A 155 2.61 0.52 9.27
N VAL A 156 2.34 0.63 7.97
CA VAL A 156 2.60 -0.45 7.00
C VAL A 156 4.10 -0.77 6.93
N PHE A 157 4.97 0.23 6.74
CA PHE A 157 6.42 0.03 6.63
C PHE A 157 7.03 -0.51 7.92
N LEU A 158 6.67 0.05 9.09
CA LEU A 158 7.13 -0.45 10.38
C LEU A 158 6.60 -1.86 10.67
N GLY A 159 5.37 -2.15 10.25
CA GLY A 159 4.79 -3.49 10.32
C GLY A 159 5.58 -4.50 9.49
N ASN A 160 5.92 -4.14 8.24
CA ASN A 160 6.73 -5.00 7.37
C ASN A 160 8.09 -5.35 8.00
N GLY A 161 8.86 -4.34 8.38
CA GLY A 161 10.18 -4.56 8.99
C GLY A 161 10.10 -5.21 10.37
N GLY A 162 9.14 -4.79 11.19
CA GLY A 162 8.91 -5.33 12.53
C GLY A 162 8.57 -6.82 12.50
N MET A 163 7.67 -7.25 11.60
CA MET A 163 7.31 -8.65 11.47
C MET A 163 8.48 -9.50 10.97
N ALA A 164 9.28 -8.98 10.03
CA ALA A 164 10.45 -9.69 9.54
C ALA A 164 11.41 -10.05 10.69
N ILE A 165 11.62 -9.12 11.63
CA ILE A 165 12.47 -9.34 12.81
C ILE A 165 11.78 -10.27 13.82
N LEU A 166 10.53 -9.95 14.19
CA LEU A 166 9.80 -10.71 15.19
C LEU A 166 9.61 -12.17 14.79
N ALA A 167 9.27 -12.43 13.53
CA ALA A 167 9.13 -13.79 13.03
C ALA A 167 10.49 -14.49 12.94
N GLY A 168 11.51 -13.83 12.38
CA GLY A 168 12.85 -14.41 12.24
C GLY A 168 13.46 -14.79 13.59
N GLU A 169 13.52 -13.85 14.55
CA GLU A 169 14.04 -14.11 15.88
C GLU A 169 13.13 -15.02 16.72
N GLY A 170 11.83 -14.83 16.61
CA GLY A 170 10.84 -15.62 17.34
C GLY A 170 10.91 -17.09 16.96
N MET A 171 10.90 -17.42 15.66
CA MET A 171 10.96 -18.79 15.18
C MET A 171 12.31 -19.48 15.47
N ARG A 172 13.37 -18.71 15.68
CA ARG A 172 14.69 -19.22 16.04
C ARG A 172 14.85 -19.48 17.53
N ARG A 173 14.21 -18.67 18.41
CA ARG A 173 14.45 -18.70 19.84
C ARG A 173 13.32 -19.33 20.67
N LEU A 174 12.11 -19.35 20.14
CA LEU A 174 10.93 -19.79 20.88
C LEU A 174 10.36 -21.10 20.29
N PRO A 175 9.75 -21.94 21.12
CA PRO A 175 9.05 -23.12 20.63
C PRO A 175 7.82 -22.70 19.79
N LEU A 176 7.46 -23.55 18.82
CA LEU A 176 6.45 -23.27 17.83
C LEU A 176 5.06 -22.92 18.42
N ASN A 177 4.68 -23.63 19.48
CA ASN A 177 3.43 -23.43 20.20
C ASN A 177 3.35 -22.08 20.95
N VAL A 178 4.46 -21.38 21.12
CA VAL A 178 4.54 -20.04 21.72
C VAL A 178 4.66 -18.97 20.65
N VAL A 179 5.56 -19.14 19.68
CA VAL A 179 5.79 -18.12 18.66
C VAL A 179 4.60 -17.92 17.75
N ALA A 180 3.89 -18.99 17.37
CA ALA A 180 2.76 -18.87 16.46
C ALA A 180 1.61 -18.01 17.01
N PRO A 181 1.07 -18.27 18.23
CA PRO A 181 0.04 -17.40 18.80
C PRO A 181 0.57 -15.98 19.11
N LEU A 182 1.87 -15.84 19.45
CA LEU A 182 2.47 -14.53 19.67
C LEU A 182 2.45 -13.67 18.39
N LEU A 183 2.84 -14.23 17.23
CA LEU A 183 2.80 -13.55 15.95
C LEU A 183 1.36 -13.19 15.56
N GLY A 184 0.40 -14.10 15.77
CA GLY A 184 -1.01 -13.81 15.55
C GLY A 184 -1.54 -12.69 16.44
N LEU A 185 -1.17 -12.67 17.73
CA LEU A 185 -1.55 -11.61 18.66
C LEU A 185 -0.96 -10.26 18.24
N VAL A 186 0.31 -10.23 17.81
CA VAL A 186 0.95 -9.01 17.28
C VAL A 186 0.21 -8.46 16.08
N VAL A 187 -0.29 -9.33 15.17
CA VAL A 187 -1.10 -8.92 14.02
C VAL A 187 -2.44 -8.30 14.45
N MET A 188 -3.05 -8.78 15.54
CA MET A 188 -4.32 -8.26 16.06
C MET A 188 -4.16 -6.96 16.86
N LEU A 189 -2.98 -6.72 17.44
CA LEU A 189 -2.74 -5.64 18.41
C LEU A 189 -3.11 -4.24 17.89
N PRO A 190 -2.84 -3.85 16.62
CA PRO A 190 -3.23 -2.54 16.11
C PRO A 190 -4.72 -2.25 16.20
N ALA A 191 -5.58 -3.27 16.11
CA ALA A 191 -7.03 -3.11 16.22
C ALA A 191 -7.48 -2.65 17.63
N ALA A 192 -6.63 -2.77 18.63
CA ALA A 192 -6.91 -2.25 19.97
C ALA A 192 -7.12 -0.73 19.98
N VAL A 193 -6.63 0.00 18.96
CA VAL A 193 -6.80 1.46 18.82
C VAL A 193 -8.21 1.83 18.35
N PHE A 194 -8.91 0.97 17.63
CA PHE A 194 -10.20 1.25 17.00
C PHE A 194 -11.28 1.83 17.92
N PRO A 195 -11.38 1.45 19.21
CA PRO A 195 -12.33 2.07 20.14
C PRO A 195 -12.19 3.59 20.30
N TRP A 196 -10.99 4.13 20.10
CA TRP A 196 -10.69 5.55 20.28
C TRP A 196 -10.68 6.36 18.97
N ILE A 197 -10.96 5.73 17.82
CA ILE A 197 -11.16 6.43 16.55
C ILE A 197 -12.62 6.91 16.51
N PRO A 198 -12.90 8.20 16.18
CA PRO A 198 -14.26 8.72 16.13
C PRO A 198 -15.12 7.96 15.11
N LEU A 199 -16.36 7.68 15.48
CA LEU A 199 -17.36 7.14 14.55
C LEU A 199 -17.86 8.27 13.66
N VAL A 200 -17.70 8.13 12.37
CA VAL A 200 -18.34 8.98 11.37
C VAL A 200 -19.79 8.52 11.23
N GLY A 201 -20.72 9.47 11.08
CA GLY A 201 -22.13 9.16 10.90
C GLY A 201 -22.34 8.20 9.74
N GLN A 202 -22.46 6.93 10.05
CA GLN A 202 -22.89 5.94 9.09
C GLN A 202 -24.39 6.09 8.98
N GLN A 203 -24.87 6.44 7.79
CA GLN A 203 -26.26 6.14 7.45
C GLN A 203 -26.37 4.62 7.63
N GLU A 204 -27.09 4.22 8.68
CA GLU A 204 -27.47 2.81 8.83
C GLU A 204 -28.18 2.40 7.56
N ILE A 205 -27.48 1.64 6.72
CA ILE A 205 -28.10 0.95 5.59
C ILE A 205 -28.88 -0.23 6.20
N GLY A 206 -29.75 0.14 7.14
CA GLY A 206 -30.63 -0.79 7.83
C GLY A 206 -31.64 -1.38 6.86
N GLY A 207 -31.71 -2.69 6.76
CA GLY A 207 -32.80 -3.41 6.13
C GLY A 207 -32.62 -3.80 4.66
N ARG A 208 -31.47 -3.54 4.00
CA ARG A 208 -31.24 -4.00 2.63
C ARG A 208 -30.72 -5.44 2.60
N SER A 209 -31.15 -6.21 1.59
CA SER A 209 -30.63 -7.55 1.34
C SER A 209 -29.21 -7.48 0.74
N LEU A 210 -28.36 -8.51 0.95
CA LEU A 210 -27.04 -8.60 0.33
C LEU A 210 -27.10 -8.45 -1.20
N GLY A 211 -28.12 -9.02 -1.84
CA GLY A 211 -28.31 -8.92 -3.29
C GLY A 211 -28.62 -7.50 -3.78
N GLU A 212 -29.33 -6.70 -2.99
CA GLU A 212 -29.55 -5.27 -3.27
C GLU A 212 -28.26 -4.46 -3.07
N GLY A 213 -27.45 -4.82 -2.05
CA GLY A 213 -26.13 -4.23 -1.82
C GLY A 213 -25.21 -4.44 -3.03
N PHE A 214 -25.13 -5.65 -3.58
CA PHE A 214 -24.32 -5.91 -4.78
C PHE A 214 -24.86 -5.25 -6.06
N LYS A 215 -26.18 -5.14 -6.24
CA LYS A 215 -26.76 -4.39 -7.37
C LYS A 215 -26.52 -2.89 -7.24
N GLN A 216 -26.58 -2.35 -6.03
CA GLN A 216 -26.25 -0.98 -5.76
C GLN A 216 -24.76 -0.72 -5.98
N PHE A 217 -23.88 -1.60 -5.52
CA PHE A 217 -22.46 -1.59 -5.80
C PHE A 217 -22.15 -1.47 -7.30
N GLY A 218 -22.75 -2.33 -8.13
CA GLY A 218 -22.58 -2.24 -9.59
C GLY A 218 -23.02 -0.90 -10.17
N ARG A 219 -24.15 -0.32 -9.68
CA ARG A 219 -24.61 1.00 -10.10
C ARG A 219 -23.74 2.13 -9.59
N GLU A 220 -23.24 2.04 -8.38
CA GLU A 220 -22.41 3.07 -7.76
C GLU A 220 -20.96 3.01 -8.27
N ILE A 221 -20.40 1.83 -8.56
CA ILE A 221 -19.15 1.74 -9.33
C ILE A 221 -19.29 2.46 -10.67
N VAL A 222 -20.39 2.24 -11.40
CA VAL A 222 -20.64 2.94 -12.65
C VAL A 222 -20.80 4.45 -12.43
N ALA A 223 -21.47 4.87 -11.35
CA ALA A 223 -21.62 6.28 -10.98
C ALA A 223 -20.28 6.90 -10.56
N VAL A 224 -19.49 6.19 -9.75
CA VAL A 224 -18.12 6.57 -9.33
C VAL A 224 -17.22 6.67 -10.57
N LEU A 225 -17.29 5.69 -11.48
CA LEU A 225 -16.57 5.71 -12.74
C LEU A 225 -17.03 6.82 -13.69
N ARG A 226 -18.21 7.41 -13.50
CA ARG A 226 -18.68 8.60 -14.23
C ARG A 226 -18.23 9.91 -13.59
N GLY A 227 -17.81 9.87 -12.34
CA GLY A 227 -17.27 11.03 -11.64
C GLY A 227 -15.91 11.47 -12.24
N ARG A 228 -15.85 12.71 -12.70
CA ARG A 228 -14.66 13.28 -13.35
C ARG A 228 -13.38 13.15 -12.51
N ASN A 229 -13.45 13.51 -11.24
CA ASN A 229 -12.30 13.45 -10.33
C ASN A 229 -11.83 12.01 -10.09
N VAL A 230 -12.77 11.06 -10.08
CA VAL A 230 -12.46 9.64 -9.94
C VAL A 230 -11.76 9.11 -11.19
N TRP A 231 -12.19 9.52 -12.39
CA TRP A 231 -11.53 9.16 -13.64
C TRP A 231 -10.09 9.65 -13.71
N LEU A 232 -9.86 10.91 -13.31
CA LEU A 232 -8.49 11.45 -13.23
C LEU A 232 -7.63 10.66 -12.24
N THR A 233 -8.20 10.31 -11.09
CA THR A 233 -7.50 9.53 -10.07
C THR A 233 -7.22 8.11 -10.56
N LEU A 234 -8.18 7.43 -11.17
CA LEU A 234 -7.98 6.10 -11.74
C LEU A 234 -6.94 6.12 -12.86
N LEU A 235 -7.00 7.08 -13.77
CA LEU A 235 -6.02 7.22 -14.83
C LEU A 235 -4.62 7.48 -14.26
N LEU A 236 -4.51 8.34 -13.24
CA LEU A 236 -3.28 8.61 -12.53
C LEU A 236 -2.69 7.36 -11.88
N PHE A 237 -3.54 6.49 -11.31
CA PHE A 237 -3.11 5.29 -10.62
C PHE A 237 -2.86 4.10 -11.56
N ILE A 238 -3.53 4.03 -12.72
CA ILE A 238 -3.29 2.99 -13.73
C ILE A 238 -1.99 3.25 -14.50
N LEU A 239 -1.62 4.51 -14.71
CA LEU A 239 -0.37 4.87 -15.35
C LEU A 239 0.81 4.72 -14.37
N PRO A 240 2.04 4.47 -14.85
CA PRO A 240 3.19 4.25 -13.98
C PRO A 240 3.77 5.57 -13.44
N THR A 241 2.89 6.46 -12.99
CA THR A 241 3.25 7.79 -12.47
C THR A 241 3.84 7.78 -11.06
N GLY A 242 3.78 6.66 -10.37
CA GLY A 242 4.26 6.53 -8.98
C GLY A 242 4.49 5.08 -8.57
N SER A 243 4.72 4.17 -9.51
CA SER A 243 4.87 2.73 -9.25
C SER A 243 6.19 2.39 -8.57
N PHE A 244 7.30 2.95 -9.08
CA PHE A 244 8.68 2.66 -8.64
C PHE A 244 8.92 1.15 -8.46
N ALA A 245 8.57 0.38 -9.51
CA ALA A 245 8.61 -1.08 -9.51
C ALA A 245 10.02 -1.61 -9.28
N LEU A 246 11.04 -0.85 -9.68
CA LEU A 246 12.47 -1.17 -9.47
C LEU A 246 12.82 -1.40 -8.01
N SER A 247 12.15 -0.72 -7.06
CA SER A 247 12.36 -0.95 -5.62
C SER A 247 12.23 -2.44 -5.23
N ASN A 248 11.39 -3.19 -5.94
CA ASN A 248 11.15 -4.62 -5.71
C ASN A 248 12.13 -5.51 -6.50
N ALA A 249 12.72 -5.02 -7.58
CA ALA A 249 13.57 -5.79 -8.49
C ALA A 249 15.08 -5.63 -8.19
N LEU A 250 15.49 -4.47 -7.64
CA LEU A 250 16.92 -4.15 -7.43
C LEU A 250 17.66 -5.16 -6.59
N GLY A 251 17.03 -5.78 -5.59
CA GLY A 251 17.65 -6.84 -4.78
C GLY A 251 18.17 -8.01 -5.62
N GLY A 252 17.46 -8.36 -6.70
CA GLY A 252 17.83 -9.46 -7.60
C GLY A 252 19.01 -9.16 -8.53
N VAL A 253 19.33 -7.88 -8.75
CA VAL A 253 20.41 -7.44 -9.64
C VAL A 253 21.62 -6.86 -8.89
N ALA A 254 21.68 -7.05 -7.57
CA ALA A 254 22.72 -6.53 -6.69
C ALA A 254 24.14 -6.96 -7.10
N ALA A 255 24.26 -8.14 -7.70
CA ALA A 255 25.54 -8.66 -8.19
C ALA A 255 26.19 -7.76 -9.26
N GLU A 256 25.40 -7.08 -10.10
CA GLU A 256 25.91 -6.12 -11.10
C GLU A 256 26.54 -4.87 -10.46
N PHE A 257 26.22 -4.60 -9.21
CA PHE A 257 26.81 -3.53 -8.40
C PHE A 257 27.93 -4.03 -7.48
N HIS A 258 28.37 -5.28 -7.63
CA HIS A 258 29.31 -5.92 -6.72
C HIS A 258 28.89 -5.89 -5.24
N ALA A 259 27.58 -5.82 -4.97
CA ALA A 259 27.01 -5.82 -3.63
C ALA A 259 26.90 -7.26 -3.12
N SER A 260 27.42 -7.52 -1.92
CA SER A 260 27.34 -8.84 -1.30
C SER A 260 25.91 -9.14 -0.78
N GLU A 261 25.53 -10.42 -0.74
CA GLU A 261 24.24 -10.84 -0.21
C GLU A 261 24.01 -10.35 1.23
N ALA A 262 25.04 -10.36 2.06
CA ALA A 262 24.97 -9.84 3.42
C ALA A 262 24.68 -8.33 3.46
N PHE A 263 25.22 -7.56 2.50
CA PHE A 263 24.93 -6.13 2.36
C PHE A 263 23.49 -5.91 1.93
N VAL A 264 23.01 -6.65 0.91
CA VAL A 264 21.62 -6.58 0.43
C VAL A 264 20.63 -6.92 1.55
N THR A 265 20.88 -7.98 2.31
CA THR A 265 20.02 -8.42 3.41
C THR A 265 19.94 -7.36 4.52
N ARG A 266 21.05 -6.72 4.88
CA ARG A 266 21.05 -5.64 5.89
C ARG A 266 20.28 -4.42 5.41
N MET A 267 20.43 -4.05 4.14
CA MET A 267 19.71 -2.91 3.56
C MET A 267 18.22 -3.22 3.37
N GLY A 268 17.90 -4.43 2.84
CA GLY A 268 16.54 -4.82 2.47
C GLY A 268 15.57 -5.05 3.64
N GLY A 269 16.08 -5.32 4.83
CA GLY A 269 15.25 -5.55 6.02
C GLY A 269 14.82 -4.23 6.70
N LEU A 270 15.43 -3.93 7.84
CA LEU A 270 15.13 -2.72 8.61
C LEU A 270 15.43 -1.43 7.87
N GLY A 271 16.50 -1.42 7.04
CA GLY A 271 16.93 -0.20 6.34
C GLY A 271 15.84 0.35 5.45
N LEU A 272 15.24 -0.47 4.58
CA LEU A 272 14.14 -0.05 3.71
C LEU A 272 12.89 0.34 4.49
N SER A 273 12.54 -0.43 5.54
CA SER A 273 11.35 -0.14 6.34
C SER A 273 11.46 1.19 7.09
N LEU A 274 12.61 1.50 7.67
CA LEU A 274 12.86 2.77 8.36
C LEU A 274 12.95 3.94 7.36
N ALA A 275 13.64 3.76 6.24
CA ALA A 275 13.74 4.78 5.20
C ALA A 275 12.36 5.09 4.58
N GLY A 276 11.59 4.05 4.27
CA GLY A 276 10.21 4.18 3.79
C GLY A 276 9.32 4.91 4.80
N ALA A 277 9.34 4.50 6.07
CA ALA A 277 8.57 5.16 7.12
C ALA A 277 8.96 6.63 7.29
N ALA A 278 10.27 6.94 7.27
CA ALA A 278 10.75 8.31 7.37
C ALA A 278 10.31 9.17 6.16
N SER A 279 10.35 8.62 4.95
CA SER A 279 9.92 9.34 3.74
C SER A 279 8.43 9.66 3.74
N CYS A 280 7.58 8.78 4.30
CA CYS A 280 6.15 9.05 4.43
C CYS A 280 5.88 10.34 5.21
N LEU A 281 6.68 10.65 6.23
CA LEU A 281 6.51 11.85 7.06
C LEU A 281 6.89 13.15 6.35
N LEU A 282 7.46 13.10 5.14
CA LEU A 282 7.72 14.29 4.32
C LEU A 282 6.43 14.79 3.63
N LEU A 283 5.45 13.92 3.39
CA LEU A 283 4.24 14.28 2.65
C LEU A 283 3.47 15.44 3.28
N PRO A 284 3.20 15.50 4.60
CA PRO A 284 2.46 16.60 5.20
C PRO A 284 3.15 17.97 5.02
N VAL A 285 4.48 17.98 5.03
CA VAL A 285 5.25 19.22 4.81
C VAL A 285 5.04 19.75 3.40
N LEU A 286 5.03 18.84 2.40
CA LEU A 286 4.79 19.16 0.99
C LEU A 286 3.32 19.53 0.73
N ALA A 287 2.40 18.87 1.39
CA ALA A 287 0.94 19.08 1.26
C ALA A 287 0.48 20.47 1.72
N ARG A 288 1.26 21.17 2.53
CA ARG A 288 1.00 22.58 2.88
C ARG A 288 1.04 23.53 1.68
N ARG A 289 1.75 23.16 0.62
CA ARG A 289 1.97 24.04 -0.55
C ARG A 289 1.27 23.55 -1.81
N LEU A 290 0.96 22.25 -1.88
CA LEU A 290 0.43 21.61 -3.07
C LEU A 290 -0.78 20.73 -2.72
N ARG A 291 -1.79 20.74 -3.57
CA ARG A 291 -2.91 19.80 -3.49
C ARG A 291 -2.45 18.37 -3.82
N ALA A 292 -3.17 17.37 -3.33
CA ALA A 292 -2.78 15.97 -3.39
C ALA A 292 -2.45 15.46 -4.81
N LEU A 293 -3.26 15.77 -5.83
CA LEU A 293 -3.03 15.31 -7.21
C LEU A 293 -1.75 15.90 -7.85
N PRO A 294 -1.53 17.25 -7.85
CA PRO A 294 -0.26 17.82 -8.33
C PRO A 294 0.95 17.33 -7.54
N LEU A 295 0.80 17.14 -6.23
CA LEU A 295 1.87 16.62 -5.38
C LEU A 295 2.28 15.20 -5.76
N TYR A 296 1.30 14.32 -6.02
CA TYR A 296 1.58 12.97 -6.48
C TYR A 296 2.36 12.95 -7.81
N LEU A 297 1.97 13.79 -8.79
CA LEU A 297 2.69 13.93 -10.05
C LEU A 297 4.10 14.49 -9.88
N LEU A 298 4.27 15.45 -8.96
CA LEU A 298 5.60 15.98 -8.63
C LEU A 298 6.50 14.89 -8.06
N ILE A 299 5.99 14.08 -7.11
CA ILE A 299 6.72 12.95 -6.53
C ILE A 299 7.09 11.95 -7.63
N GLY A 300 6.14 11.61 -8.51
CA GLY A 300 6.37 10.72 -9.65
C GLY A 300 7.45 11.24 -10.60
N THR A 301 7.41 12.54 -10.93
CA THR A 301 8.39 13.18 -11.80
C THR A 301 9.78 13.20 -11.16
N VAL A 302 9.89 13.60 -9.90
CA VAL A 302 11.17 13.63 -9.16
C VAL A 302 11.75 12.23 -9.04
N GLY A 303 10.92 11.24 -8.72
CA GLY A 303 11.36 9.85 -8.64
C GLY A 303 11.84 9.31 -10.00
N SER A 304 11.10 9.57 -11.09
CA SER A 304 11.52 9.14 -12.44
C SER A 304 12.86 9.78 -12.85
N VAL A 305 13.06 11.05 -12.51
CA VAL A 305 14.35 11.74 -12.73
C VAL A 305 15.44 11.10 -11.87
N PHE A 306 15.14 10.76 -10.60
CA PHE A 306 16.07 10.04 -9.73
C PHE A 306 16.47 8.69 -10.33
N THR A 307 15.50 7.88 -10.78
CA THR A 307 15.76 6.59 -11.44
C THR A 307 16.68 6.77 -12.64
N LEU A 308 16.40 7.75 -13.53
CA LEU A 308 17.24 8.02 -14.69
C LEU A 308 18.62 8.55 -14.30
N ALA A 309 18.75 9.33 -13.23
CA ALA A 309 20.03 9.82 -12.74
C ALA A 309 20.97 8.70 -12.27
N MET A 310 20.44 7.54 -11.84
CA MET A 310 21.26 6.38 -11.51
C MET A 310 22.07 5.84 -12.69
N LEU A 311 21.68 6.16 -13.92
CA LEU A 311 22.44 5.81 -15.13
C LEU A 311 23.80 6.53 -15.19
N LEU A 312 23.94 7.67 -14.53
CA LEU A 312 25.17 8.49 -14.51
C LEU A 312 26.17 8.03 -13.44
N LEU A 313 25.75 7.13 -12.55
CA LEU A 313 26.59 6.69 -11.43
C LEU A 313 27.32 5.37 -11.74
N PRO A 314 28.53 5.17 -11.20
CA PRO A 314 29.27 3.93 -11.37
C PRO A 314 28.58 2.77 -10.66
N ARG A 315 28.69 1.55 -11.21
CA ARG A 315 28.11 0.35 -10.62
C ARG A 315 28.98 -0.16 -9.48
N ASN A 316 28.68 0.27 -8.28
CA ASN A 316 29.35 -0.14 -7.05
C ASN A 316 28.33 -0.32 -5.90
N PRO A 317 28.70 -0.92 -4.75
CA PRO A 317 27.81 -1.14 -3.64
C PRO A 317 27.19 0.12 -3.06
N ALA A 318 27.88 1.27 -3.11
CA ALA A 318 27.33 2.54 -2.63
C ALA A 318 26.20 3.04 -3.54
N THR A 319 26.40 2.98 -4.87
CA THR A 319 25.33 3.30 -5.84
C THR A 319 24.13 2.35 -5.69
N PHE A 320 24.37 1.06 -5.45
CA PHE A 320 23.30 0.12 -5.14
C PHE A 320 22.50 0.56 -3.93
N ALA A 321 23.15 0.94 -2.82
CA ALA A 321 22.47 1.39 -1.61
C ALA A 321 21.65 2.65 -1.88
N VAL A 322 22.19 3.63 -2.61
CA VAL A 322 21.49 4.87 -2.99
C VAL A 322 20.26 4.55 -3.84
N ALA A 323 20.40 3.71 -4.86
CA ALA A 323 19.30 3.30 -5.72
C ALA A 323 18.22 2.54 -4.92
N PHE A 324 18.62 1.52 -4.16
CA PHE A 324 17.71 0.64 -3.44
C PHE A 324 16.92 1.37 -2.35
N ILE A 325 17.60 2.21 -1.55
CA ILE A 325 16.94 3.03 -0.53
C ILE A 325 16.11 4.15 -1.19
N GLY A 326 16.69 4.86 -2.17
CA GLY A 326 16.03 5.98 -2.84
C GLY A 326 14.74 5.56 -3.55
N GLU A 327 14.76 4.50 -4.36
CA GLU A 327 13.57 3.96 -5.01
C GLU A 327 12.49 3.57 -3.99
N SER A 328 12.89 2.91 -2.89
CA SER A 328 11.97 2.54 -1.82
C SER A 328 11.37 3.75 -1.10
N MET A 329 12.16 4.81 -0.88
CA MET A 329 11.67 6.07 -0.30
C MET A 329 10.66 6.77 -1.20
N VAL A 330 10.96 6.85 -2.50
CA VAL A 330 10.06 7.48 -3.48
C VAL A 330 8.78 6.67 -3.64
N GLN A 331 8.87 5.35 -3.67
CA GLN A 331 7.70 4.46 -3.66
C GLN A 331 6.83 4.69 -2.41
N ALA A 332 7.46 4.75 -1.23
CA ALA A 332 6.75 4.94 0.03
C ALA A 332 6.00 6.27 0.10
N ILE A 333 6.63 7.38 -0.30
CA ILE A 333 5.95 8.69 -0.32
C ILE A 333 4.87 8.75 -1.41
N SER A 334 5.04 8.05 -2.54
CA SER A 334 4.01 7.93 -3.58
C SER A 334 2.78 7.18 -3.08
N PHE A 335 2.94 6.05 -2.39
CA PHE A 335 1.82 5.36 -1.75
C PHE A 335 1.14 6.20 -0.69
N THR A 336 1.92 6.98 0.07
CA THR A 336 1.37 7.90 1.05
C THR A 336 0.49 8.97 0.40
N ALA A 337 0.98 9.56 -0.71
CA ALA A 337 0.21 10.54 -1.48
C ALA A 337 -1.02 9.90 -2.15
N ALA A 338 -0.92 8.66 -2.63
CA ALA A 338 -2.07 7.93 -3.17
C ALA A 338 -3.16 7.71 -2.12
N VAL A 339 -2.81 7.33 -0.88
CA VAL A 339 -3.77 7.19 0.22
C VAL A 339 -4.40 8.53 0.59
N ALA A 340 -3.62 9.64 0.60
CA ALA A 340 -4.15 10.98 0.81
C ALA A 340 -5.17 11.37 -0.28
N ILE A 341 -4.89 11.04 -1.54
CA ILE A 341 -5.84 11.23 -2.66
C ILE A 341 -7.10 10.38 -2.43
N CYS A 342 -6.95 9.11 -2.02
CA CYS A 342 -8.10 8.26 -1.71
C CYS A 342 -8.98 8.90 -0.63
N PHE A 343 -8.41 9.42 0.45
CA PHE A 343 -9.15 10.11 1.49
C PHE A 343 -9.90 11.35 0.96
N ALA A 344 -9.26 12.16 0.13
CA ALA A 344 -9.86 13.36 -0.46
C ALA A 344 -10.99 13.03 -1.45
N VAL A 345 -10.86 11.96 -2.24
CA VAL A 345 -11.84 11.55 -3.26
C VAL A 345 -13.06 10.87 -2.63
N ILE A 346 -12.85 10.07 -1.58
CA ILE A 346 -13.92 9.37 -0.88
C ILE A 346 -14.79 10.34 -0.10
N GLY A 347 -14.19 11.29 0.60
CA GLY A 347 -14.86 12.35 1.33
C GLY A 347 -15.71 11.87 2.52
N GLU A 348 -16.48 12.81 3.07
CA GLU A 348 -17.36 12.58 4.21
C GLU A 348 -18.69 11.95 3.77
N ASN A 349 -19.30 11.15 4.67
CA ASN A 349 -20.63 10.54 4.50
C ASN A 349 -20.77 9.63 3.26
N ASN A 350 -19.70 9.07 2.75
CA ASN A 350 -19.74 8.16 1.62
C ASN A 350 -20.21 6.75 2.05
N PRO A 351 -21.36 6.26 1.57
CA PRO A 351 -21.89 4.96 1.97
C PRO A 351 -21.02 3.79 1.52
N LEU A 352 -20.23 3.97 0.45
CA LEU A 352 -19.33 2.93 -0.11
C LEU A 352 -17.84 3.23 0.12
N ALA A 353 -17.49 3.96 1.18
CA ALA A 353 -16.11 4.38 1.40
C ALA A 353 -15.13 3.22 1.52
N GLY A 354 -15.49 2.11 2.18
CA GLY A 354 -14.65 0.92 2.29
C GLY A 354 -14.41 0.25 0.92
N THR A 355 -15.46 0.14 0.13
CA THR A 355 -15.39 -0.37 -1.25
C THR A 355 -14.54 0.52 -2.15
N GLN A 356 -14.76 1.83 -2.11
CA GLN A 356 -13.99 2.78 -2.93
C GLN A 356 -12.52 2.81 -2.53
N PHE A 357 -12.24 2.78 -1.24
CA PHE A 357 -10.85 2.72 -0.77
C PHE A 357 -10.15 1.44 -1.28
N GLY A 358 -10.79 0.29 -1.16
CA GLY A 358 -10.26 -0.97 -1.66
C GLY A 358 -10.04 -0.98 -3.18
N LEU A 359 -10.97 -0.41 -3.96
CA LEU A 359 -10.82 -0.29 -5.41
C LEU A 359 -9.65 0.63 -5.79
N LEU A 360 -9.59 1.82 -5.21
CA LEU A 360 -8.54 2.79 -5.53
C LEU A 360 -7.15 2.26 -5.14
N THR A 361 -7.02 1.64 -3.96
CA THR A 361 -5.76 1.05 -3.53
C THR A 361 -5.35 -0.17 -4.37
N ALA A 362 -6.29 -1.01 -4.79
CA ALA A 362 -6.00 -2.11 -5.72
C ALA A 362 -5.45 -1.60 -7.06
N VAL A 363 -5.99 -0.50 -7.56
CA VAL A 363 -5.54 0.12 -8.84
C VAL A 363 -4.12 0.68 -8.71
N THR A 364 -3.71 1.20 -7.54
CA THR A 364 -2.32 1.70 -7.35
C THR A 364 -1.25 0.61 -7.44
N VAL A 365 -1.63 -0.65 -7.22
CA VAL A 365 -0.69 -1.78 -7.29
C VAL A 365 -0.51 -2.30 -8.72
N LEU A 366 -1.46 -2.05 -9.62
CA LEU A 366 -1.40 -2.50 -11.02
C LEU A 366 -0.10 -2.08 -11.72
N PRO A 367 0.35 -0.81 -11.66
CA PRO A 367 1.58 -0.40 -12.31
C PRO A 367 2.81 -1.14 -11.81
N ILE A 368 2.87 -1.50 -10.54
CA ILE A 368 4.01 -2.27 -9.98
C ILE A 368 4.12 -3.61 -10.70
N VAL A 369 2.99 -4.27 -10.96
CA VAL A 369 2.97 -5.60 -11.57
C VAL A 369 3.41 -5.55 -13.03
N TYR A 370 2.78 -4.69 -13.85
CA TYR A 370 3.13 -4.65 -15.26
C TYR A 370 4.50 -3.99 -15.51
N MET A 371 4.90 -2.97 -14.72
CA MET A 371 6.23 -2.39 -14.81
C MET A 371 7.31 -3.39 -14.38
N GLY A 372 7.12 -4.11 -13.27
CA GLY A 372 8.07 -5.15 -12.85
C GLY A 372 8.23 -6.26 -13.89
N TRP A 373 7.14 -6.61 -14.61
CA TRP A 373 7.21 -7.54 -15.73
C TRP A 373 7.96 -6.94 -16.94
N LEU A 374 7.76 -5.66 -17.26
CA LEU A 374 8.48 -4.96 -18.31
C LEU A 374 9.97 -4.80 -17.99
N ASP A 375 10.30 -4.44 -16.75
CA ASP A 375 11.66 -4.29 -16.26
C ASP A 375 12.43 -5.61 -16.32
N GLY A 376 11.79 -6.72 -15.92
CA GLY A 376 12.36 -8.04 -16.05
C GLY A 376 12.67 -8.41 -17.51
N ARG A 377 11.85 -7.97 -18.46
CA ARG A 377 12.09 -8.14 -19.91
C ARG A 377 13.18 -7.21 -20.43
N ALA A 378 13.22 -5.97 -19.99
CA ALA A 378 14.28 -5.03 -20.31
C ALA A 378 15.64 -5.53 -19.82
N TYR A 379 15.64 -6.22 -18.66
CA TYR A 379 16.86 -6.85 -18.12
C TYR A 379 17.28 -8.10 -18.88
N SER A 380 16.38 -9.05 -19.15
CA SER A 380 16.72 -10.38 -19.69
C SER A 380 16.94 -10.43 -21.18
N GLY A 381 16.48 -9.45 -21.93
CA GLY A 381 16.60 -9.40 -23.39
C GLY A 381 15.89 -10.51 -24.17
N GLN A 382 15.05 -11.29 -23.53
CA GLN A 382 14.47 -12.51 -24.10
C GLN A 382 13.35 -12.28 -25.14
N HIS A 383 13.02 -11.04 -25.52
CA HIS A 383 11.90 -10.78 -26.43
C HIS A 383 12.24 -9.86 -27.59
N ALA A 384 11.92 -10.36 -28.80
CA ALA A 384 12.17 -9.73 -30.11
C ALA A 384 11.42 -8.39 -30.35
N TRP A 385 10.48 -7.98 -29.48
CA TRP A 385 9.73 -6.72 -29.64
C TRP A 385 10.39 -5.49 -28.96
N LEU A 386 11.35 -5.72 -28.04
CA LEU A 386 12.22 -4.64 -27.59
C LEU A 386 13.33 -4.46 -28.64
N PRO A 387 13.51 -3.25 -29.18
CA PRO A 387 14.57 -3.00 -30.14
C PRO A 387 15.92 -3.41 -29.58
N GLN A 388 16.79 -3.99 -30.40
CA GLN A 388 18.18 -4.36 -30.04
C GLN A 388 19.02 -3.19 -29.52
N VAL A 389 18.46 -1.98 -29.56
CA VAL A 389 19.04 -0.73 -29.03
C VAL A 389 19.01 -0.63 -27.51
N PHE A 390 18.14 -1.41 -26.83
CA PHE A 390 18.09 -1.40 -25.37
C PHE A 390 19.19 -2.31 -24.81
N PRO A 391 20.09 -1.80 -23.98
CA PRO A 391 21.08 -2.62 -23.29
C PRO A 391 20.36 -3.57 -22.33
N HIS A 392 20.55 -4.88 -22.57
CA HIS A 392 20.03 -5.95 -21.72
C HIS A 392 20.83 -6.00 -20.42
N SER A 393 20.45 -5.17 -19.47
CA SER A 393 21.13 -4.97 -18.20
C SER A 393 20.30 -4.07 -17.29
N VAL A 394 20.79 -3.82 -16.08
CA VAL A 394 20.24 -2.81 -15.17
C VAL A 394 20.06 -1.43 -15.84
N THR A 395 20.93 -1.08 -16.81
CA THR A 395 20.76 0.17 -17.61
C THR A 395 19.44 0.17 -18.37
N GLY A 396 19.08 -0.96 -18.99
CA GLY A 396 17.79 -1.13 -19.68
C GLY A 396 16.61 -0.99 -18.73
N MET A 397 16.68 -1.56 -17.53
CA MET A 397 15.64 -1.41 -16.50
C MET A 397 15.44 0.07 -16.12
N TYR A 398 16.51 0.79 -15.79
CA TYR A 398 16.42 2.21 -15.43
C TYR A 398 15.87 3.09 -16.55
N LEU A 399 16.31 2.85 -17.81
CA LEU A 399 15.79 3.58 -18.97
C LEU A 399 14.31 3.33 -19.18
N PHE A 400 13.89 2.08 -19.02
CA PHE A 400 12.51 1.69 -19.27
C PHE A 400 11.59 2.18 -18.16
N ASP A 401 11.88 1.87 -16.89
CA ASP A 401 11.04 2.28 -15.75
C ASP A 401 11.03 3.81 -15.60
N GLY A 402 12.19 4.45 -15.49
CA GLY A 402 12.28 5.90 -15.33
C GLY A 402 11.74 6.66 -16.54
N GLY A 403 12.04 6.19 -17.77
CA GLY A 403 11.58 6.82 -19.01
C GLY A 403 10.07 6.74 -19.19
N LEU A 404 9.48 5.54 -19.03
CA LEU A 404 8.03 5.35 -19.16
C LEU A 404 7.26 6.09 -18.07
N SER A 405 7.75 6.06 -16.82
CA SER A 405 7.17 6.80 -15.70
C SER A 405 7.22 8.32 -15.94
N LEU A 406 8.31 8.84 -16.46
CA LEU A 406 8.44 10.27 -16.80
C LEU A 406 7.47 10.68 -17.91
N VAL A 407 7.34 9.86 -18.98
CA VAL A 407 6.37 10.09 -20.05
C VAL A 407 4.94 10.05 -19.49
N ALA A 408 4.63 9.08 -18.63
CA ALA A 408 3.31 8.99 -18.00
C ALA A 408 3.00 10.24 -17.15
N CYS A 409 3.96 10.73 -16.38
CA CYS A 409 3.82 11.97 -15.61
C CYS A 409 3.58 13.18 -16.53
N ALA A 410 4.31 13.29 -17.64
CA ALA A 410 4.14 14.38 -18.59
C ALA A 410 2.76 14.34 -19.26
N VAL A 411 2.28 13.16 -19.67
CA VAL A 411 0.94 12.96 -20.23
C VAL A 411 -0.13 13.36 -19.23
N MET A 412 -0.03 12.91 -17.97
CA MET A 412 -0.99 13.26 -16.92
C MET A 412 -0.98 14.75 -16.60
N ALA A 413 0.18 15.38 -16.55
CA ALA A 413 0.29 16.84 -16.37
C ALA A 413 -0.42 17.58 -17.51
N ALA A 414 -0.23 17.15 -18.78
CA ALA A 414 -0.90 17.74 -19.94
C ALA A 414 -2.42 17.56 -19.87
N VAL A 415 -2.90 16.38 -19.47
CA VAL A 415 -4.34 16.11 -19.27
C VAL A 415 -4.92 17.02 -18.19
N MET A 416 -4.28 17.14 -17.03
CA MET A 416 -4.73 18.00 -15.94
C MET A 416 -4.77 19.48 -16.33
N LEU A 417 -3.75 19.97 -17.05
CA LEU A 417 -3.70 21.35 -17.55
C LEU A 417 -4.80 21.65 -18.57
N ARG A 418 -5.07 20.72 -19.48
CA ARG A 418 -6.17 20.86 -20.45
C ARG A 418 -7.53 20.92 -19.74
N TRP A 419 -7.71 20.11 -18.74
CA TRP A 419 -8.97 20.08 -17.99
C TRP A 419 -9.17 21.34 -17.14
N ALA A 420 -8.17 21.84 -16.49
CA ALA A 420 -8.25 23.11 -15.77
C ALA A 420 -8.64 24.28 -16.70
N ARG A 421 -8.10 24.32 -17.94
CA ARG A 421 -8.46 25.33 -18.95
C ARG A 421 -9.90 25.21 -19.45
N LEU A 422 -10.47 24.00 -19.51
CA LEU A 422 -11.86 23.79 -19.90
C LEU A 422 -12.83 24.26 -18.80
N GLU A 423 -12.49 24.10 -17.53
CA GLU A 423 -13.29 24.62 -16.42
C GLU A 423 -13.39 26.13 -16.44
N THR A 424 -12.26 26.82 -16.57
CA THR A 424 -12.24 28.28 -16.63
C THR A 424 -13.04 28.84 -17.81
N ARG A 425 -13.16 28.09 -18.93
CA ARG A 425 -13.95 28.49 -20.10
C ARG A 425 -15.45 28.22 -19.97
N LEU A 426 -15.86 27.32 -19.07
CA LEU A 426 -17.28 27.02 -18.83
C LEU A 426 -17.89 27.92 -17.73
N GLU A 427 -17.01 28.54 -16.93
CA GLU A 427 -17.40 29.49 -15.87
C GLU A 427 -17.38 30.95 -16.35
N SER A 428 -16.74 31.24 -17.50
CA SER A 428 -16.75 32.54 -18.20
C SER A 428 -17.88 32.62 -19.22
#